data_bfac24f77812ad3c2e4d76ccd40620ad
#
_entry.id   bfac24f77812ad3c2e4d76ccd40620ad
#
_cell.length_a   1.000
_cell.length_b   1.000
_cell.length_c   1.000
_cell.angle_alpha   90.00
_cell.angle_beta   90.00
_cell.angle_gamma   90.00
#
_symmetry.space_group_name_H-M   'P 1'
#
loop_
_entity.id
_entity.type
_entity.pdbx_description
1 polymer ?
#
loop_
_entity_poly.entity_id
_entity_poly.type
_entity_poly.pdbx_seq_one_letter_code
_entity_poly.pdbx_strand_id
1 'polypeptide(L)'
;MKKIAIITNMPSPYRVDFFDYIRHHYEDFKITVIYFCCSLENRQWQINQEKIEEDIFLKSIRFKIKNDFDNRYVFIAKGVKKELKKLGPDVVIGMEYNPVVIQACRWCKRNNISYISWTDGTLNSEKDLNYLQKLSRRYIVNNSKVYIASSSKAKEAQIAYGAPEKNIFVCYLTVDIDKYHRLNIERDDIQLLYVGSLVKRKGVDLLLNALALMKRNYKMVIVGDG
;
A
#
# COMPACT_ATOMS: atom_id res chain seq x y z
N MET A 1 -27.31 -2.00 -1.25
CA MET A 1 -25.88 -2.35 -1.05
C MET A 1 -25.07 -1.69 -2.16
N LYS A 2 -24.13 -0.81 -1.83
CA LYS A 2 -23.26 -0.13 -2.81
C LYS A 2 -22.06 -1.01 -3.15
N LYS A 3 -21.70 -1.08 -4.42
CA LYS A 3 -20.56 -1.87 -4.91
C LYS A 3 -19.30 -1.01 -4.94
N ILE A 4 -18.27 -1.44 -4.22
CA ILE A 4 -16.97 -0.75 -4.17
C ILE A 4 -15.90 -1.67 -4.76
N ALA A 5 -15.16 -1.19 -5.76
CA ALA A 5 -13.98 -1.86 -6.26
C ALA A 5 -12.72 -1.17 -5.74
N ILE A 6 -11.85 -1.92 -5.04
CA ILE A 6 -10.56 -1.42 -4.55
C ILE A 6 -9.46 -1.99 -5.44
N ILE A 7 -8.58 -1.14 -5.96
CA ILE A 7 -7.47 -1.55 -6.82
C ILE A 7 -6.16 -1.31 -6.09
N THR A 8 -5.41 -2.38 -5.83
CA THR A 8 -4.14 -2.31 -5.12
C THR A 8 -3.12 -3.27 -5.71
N ASN A 9 -1.86 -3.15 -5.28
CA ASN A 9 -0.76 -3.95 -5.83
C ASN A 9 -0.88 -5.44 -5.45
N MET A 10 -0.77 -5.77 -4.19
CA MET A 10 -0.73 -7.16 -3.71
C MET A 10 -1.50 -7.32 -2.41
N PRO A 11 -1.96 -8.55 -2.10
CA PRO A 11 -2.60 -8.85 -0.83
C PRO A 11 -1.56 -8.88 0.30
N SER A 12 -1.30 -7.76 0.94
CA SER A 12 -0.51 -7.75 2.17
C SER A 12 -1.37 -8.13 3.37
N PRO A 13 -0.87 -8.91 4.35
CA PRO A 13 -1.69 -9.43 5.45
C PRO A 13 -2.54 -8.39 6.15
N TYR A 14 -1.96 -7.25 6.52
CA TYR A 14 -2.67 -6.18 7.21
C TYR A 14 -3.79 -5.53 6.36
N ARG A 15 -3.61 -5.45 5.02
CA ARG A 15 -4.65 -4.94 4.11
C ARG A 15 -5.78 -5.96 3.91
N VAL A 16 -5.41 -7.23 3.79
CA VAL A 16 -6.39 -8.33 3.70
C VAL A 16 -7.27 -8.34 4.94
N ASP A 17 -6.68 -8.30 6.14
CA ASP A 17 -7.42 -8.24 7.40
C ASP A 17 -8.30 -6.98 7.48
N PHE A 18 -7.80 -5.84 7.06
CA PHE A 18 -8.57 -4.59 7.05
C PHE A 18 -9.78 -4.65 6.11
N PHE A 19 -9.61 -5.15 4.88
CA PHE A 19 -10.70 -5.27 3.92
C PHE A 19 -11.72 -6.32 4.35
N ASP A 20 -11.26 -7.43 4.91
CA ASP A 20 -12.08 -8.48 5.49
C ASP A 20 -12.92 -7.93 6.66
N TYR A 21 -12.30 -7.19 7.57
CA TYR A 21 -13.01 -6.51 8.65
C TYR A 21 -14.12 -5.59 8.13
N ILE A 22 -13.86 -4.77 7.14
CA ILE A 22 -14.87 -3.88 6.56
C ILE A 22 -16.01 -4.68 5.93
N ARG A 23 -15.73 -5.76 5.22
CA ARG A 23 -16.76 -6.62 4.61
C ARG A 23 -17.73 -7.19 5.64
N HIS A 24 -17.22 -7.60 6.79
CA HIS A 24 -18.03 -8.21 7.85
C HIS A 24 -18.78 -7.20 8.73
N HIS A 25 -18.29 -5.98 8.85
CA HIS A 25 -18.88 -4.97 9.76
C HIS A 25 -19.74 -3.92 9.06
N TYR A 26 -19.69 -3.85 7.73
CA TYR A 26 -20.43 -2.84 6.95
C TYR A 26 -21.21 -3.50 5.80
N GLU A 27 -22.34 -4.09 6.11
CA GLU A 27 -23.19 -4.84 5.17
C GLU A 27 -23.78 -4.00 4.05
N ASP A 28 -23.81 -2.68 4.19
CA ASP A 28 -24.26 -1.75 3.15
C ASP A 28 -23.33 -1.70 1.93
N PHE A 29 -22.13 -2.26 2.05
CA PHE A 29 -21.11 -2.25 1.01
C PHE A 29 -20.73 -3.66 0.56
N LYS A 30 -20.77 -3.88 -0.76
CA LYS A 30 -20.11 -5.03 -1.39
C LYS A 30 -18.74 -4.62 -1.89
N ILE A 31 -17.68 -5.08 -1.21
CA ILE A 31 -16.30 -4.74 -1.52
C ILE A 31 -15.63 -5.88 -2.28
N THR A 32 -15.12 -5.59 -3.47
CA THR A 32 -14.26 -6.50 -4.25
C THR A 32 -12.89 -5.85 -4.44
N VAL A 33 -11.82 -6.56 -4.10
CA VAL A 33 -10.47 -6.06 -4.30
C VAL A 33 -9.89 -6.62 -5.60
N ILE A 34 -9.25 -5.77 -6.37
CA ILE A 34 -8.56 -6.14 -7.61
C ILE A 34 -7.07 -5.97 -7.39
N TYR A 35 -6.37 -7.09 -7.30
CA TYR A 35 -4.91 -7.14 -7.17
C TYR A 35 -4.25 -7.26 -8.55
N PHE A 36 -3.16 -6.53 -8.77
CA PHE A 36 -2.38 -6.63 -9.99
C PHE A 36 -0.99 -7.28 -9.78
N CYS A 37 -0.75 -7.83 -8.59
CA CYS A 37 0.40 -8.67 -8.27
C CYS A 37 -0.02 -9.68 -7.21
N CYS A 38 0.37 -10.94 -7.37
CA CYS A 38 0.06 -11.96 -6.36
C CYS A 38 1.04 -11.92 -5.20
N SER A 39 2.35 -11.82 -5.52
CA SER A 39 3.42 -11.72 -4.53
C SER A 39 4.69 -11.13 -5.15
N LEU A 40 5.61 -10.68 -4.31
CA LEU A 40 6.98 -10.35 -4.69
C LEU A 40 7.95 -11.38 -4.10
N GLU A 41 9.07 -11.62 -4.77
CA GLU A 41 10.08 -12.63 -4.40
C GLU A 41 10.62 -12.42 -2.97
N ASN A 42 10.67 -11.16 -2.53
CA ASN A 42 11.14 -10.76 -1.21
C ASN A 42 10.02 -10.72 -0.15
N ARG A 43 8.87 -11.39 -0.38
CA ARG A 43 7.72 -11.42 0.53
C ARG A 43 7.31 -12.86 0.81
N GLN A 44 7.57 -13.30 2.04
CA GLN A 44 7.24 -14.65 2.54
C GLN A 44 5.93 -14.63 3.37
N TRP A 45 4.97 -13.80 2.99
CA TRP A 45 3.73 -13.68 3.72
C TRP A 45 2.83 -14.90 3.52
N GLN A 46 2.30 -15.40 4.61
CA GLN A 46 1.17 -16.33 4.58
C GLN A 46 -0.12 -15.52 4.61
N ILE A 47 -0.97 -15.73 3.62
CA ILE A 47 -2.25 -15.04 3.49
C ILE A 47 -3.35 -16.10 3.62
N ASN A 48 -4.35 -15.80 4.45
CA ASN A 48 -5.53 -16.65 4.51
C ASN A 48 -6.30 -16.53 3.18
N GLN A 49 -6.37 -17.62 2.45
CA GLN A 49 -6.98 -17.68 1.12
C GLN A 49 -8.49 -17.42 1.16
N GLU A 50 -9.19 -17.84 2.22
CA GLU A 50 -10.62 -17.61 2.40
C GLU A 50 -10.99 -16.13 2.38
N LYS A 51 -10.13 -15.28 2.95
CA LYS A 51 -10.34 -13.82 3.01
C LYS A 51 -10.24 -13.12 1.66
N ILE A 52 -9.67 -13.76 0.66
CA ILE A 52 -9.43 -13.21 -0.68
C ILE A 52 -10.08 -14.04 -1.79
N GLU A 53 -10.93 -15.00 -1.46
CA GLU A 53 -11.55 -15.90 -2.42
C GLU A 53 -12.41 -15.15 -3.46
N GLU A 54 -13.11 -14.11 -3.04
CA GLU A 54 -13.92 -13.27 -3.92
C GLU A 54 -13.12 -12.17 -4.64
N ASP A 55 -11.82 -12.06 -4.38
CA ASP A 55 -10.98 -11.02 -4.93
C ASP A 55 -10.45 -11.41 -6.34
N ILE A 56 -10.13 -10.38 -7.11
CA ILE A 56 -9.72 -10.54 -8.51
C ILE A 56 -8.22 -10.34 -8.64
N PHE A 57 -7.55 -11.29 -9.27
CA PHE A 57 -6.13 -11.21 -9.58
C PHE A 57 -5.91 -10.97 -11.07
N LEU A 58 -5.37 -9.81 -11.42
CA LEU A 58 -5.04 -9.48 -12.79
C LEU A 58 -3.69 -10.10 -13.19
N LYS A 59 -3.61 -10.59 -14.41
CA LYS A 59 -2.32 -10.95 -15.01
C LYS A 59 -1.53 -9.68 -15.30
N SER A 60 -0.36 -9.54 -14.70
CA SER A 60 0.52 -8.38 -14.87
C SER A 60 1.93 -8.78 -15.29
N ILE A 61 2.56 -7.89 -16.04
CA ILE A 61 3.99 -7.90 -16.29
C ILE A 61 4.62 -6.91 -15.33
N ARG A 62 5.69 -7.33 -14.65
CA ARG A 62 6.44 -6.46 -13.75
C ARG A 62 7.77 -6.06 -14.36
N PHE A 63 8.14 -4.82 -14.19
CA PHE A 63 9.45 -4.28 -14.54
C PHE A 63 10.16 -3.86 -13.26
N LYS A 64 11.32 -4.46 -12.98
CA LYS A 64 12.16 -4.10 -11.86
C LYS A 64 13.03 -2.92 -12.25
N ILE A 65 12.91 -1.83 -11.54
CA ILE A 65 13.80 -0.67 -11.66
C ILE A 65 14.78 -0.76 -10.49
N LYS A 66 16.04 -1.08 -10.81
CA LYS A 66 17.11 -1.10 -9.80
C LYS A 66 17.32 0.31 -9.27
N ASN A 67 17.40 0.44 -7.97
CA ASN A 67 17.78 1.65 -7.27
C ASN A 67 18.70 1.24 -6.11
N ASP A 68 19.73 2.01 -5.82
CA ASP A 68 20.69 1.74 -4.73
C ASP A 68 20.02 1.71 -3.34
N PHE A 69 18.86 2.32 -3.22
CA PHE A 69 18.11 2.40 -1.96
C PHE A 69 17.13 1.24 -1.73
N ASP A 70 16.39 0.86 -2.79
CA ASP A 70 15.42 -0.23 -2.76
C ASP A 70 14.97 -0.54 -4.20
N ASN A 71 14.59 -1.77 -4.48
CA ASN A 71 14.06 -2.15 -5.78
C ASN A 71 12.64 -1.59 -5.95
N ARG A 72 12.43 -0.81 -6.99
CA ARG A 72 11.09 -0.35 -7.38
C ARG A 72 10.52 -1.26 -8.46
N TYR A 73 9.22 -1.50 -8.39
CA TYR A 73 8.52 -2.30 -9.39
C TYR A 73 7.44 -1.47 -10.07
N VAL A 74 7.42 -1.52 -11.40
CA VAL A 74 6.33 -0.97 -12.21
C VAL A 74 5.52 -2.13 -12.75
N PHE A 75 4.22 -2.08 -12.57
CA PHE A 75 3.29 -3.11 -13.01
C PHE A 75 2.47 -2.61 -14.18
N ILE A 76 2.35 -3.41 -15.22
CA ILE A 76 1.42 -3.21 -16.32
C ILE A 76 0.49 -4.41 -16.34
N ALA A 77 -0.76 -4.21 -15.96
CA ALA A 77 -1.76 -5.26 -15.99
C ALA A 77 -2.76 -5.01 -17.13
N LYS A 78 -3.19 -6.12 -17.73
CA LYS A 78 -4.29 -6.14 -18.70
C LYS A 78 -5.59 -6.56 -17.99
N GLY A 79 -6.72 -6.03 -18.44
CA GLY A 79 -8.03 -6.51 -17.98
C GLY A 79 -8.72 -5.67 -16.93
N VAL A 80 -8.07 -4.70 -16.27
CA VAL A 80 -8.72 -3.88 -15.22
C VAL A 80 -10.04 -3.26 -15.69
N LYS A 81 -10.10 -2.75 -16.91
CA LYS A 81 -11.33 -2.16 -17.48
C LYS A 81 -12.42 -3.22 -17.70
N LYS A 82 -12.04 -4.44 -18.11
CA LYS A 82 -12.97 -5.55 -18.31
C LYS A 82 -13.59 -5.97 -16.98
N GLU A 83 -12.77 -6.13 -15.95
CA GLU A 83 -13.24 -6.51 -14.62
C GLU A 83 -14.11 -5.41 -13.99
N LEU A 84 -13.72 -4.13 -14.10
CA LEU A 84 -14.57 -3.02 -13.66
C LEU A 84 -15.92 -2.99 -14.37
N LYS A 85 -15.94 -3.23 -15.69
CA LYS A 85 -17.20 -3.32 -16.45
C LYS A 85 -18.08 -4.48 -15.98
N LYS A 86 -17.47 -5.64 -15.68
CA LYS A 86 -18.18 -6.83 -15.17
C LYS A 86 -18.74 -6.61 -13.75
N LEU A 87 -17.97 -5.97 -12.86
CA LEU A 87 -18.38 -5.69 -11.49
C LEU A 87 -19.48 -4.62 -11.43
N GLY A 88 -19.46 -3.63 -12.31
CA GLY A 88 -20.36 -2.48 -12.28
C GLY A 88 -20.31 -1.73 -10.95
N PRO A 89 -19.14 -1.24 -10.50
CA PRO A 89 -19.01 -0.59 -9.20
C PRO A 89 -19.66 0.80 -9.20
N ASP A 90 -20.23 1.19 -8.07
CA ASP A 90 -20.69 2.56 -7.81
C ASP A 90 -19.52 3.49 -7.50
N VAL A 91 -18.46 2.93 -6.88
CA VAL A 91 -17.26 3.66 -6.48
C VAL A 91 -16.03 2.80 -6.75
N VAL A 92 -14.97 3.43 -7.25
CA VAL A 92 -13.65 2.80 -7.38
C VAL A 92 -12.65 3.52 -6.50
N ILE A 93 -11.92 2.76 -5.68
CA ILE A 93 -10.81 3.24 -4.87
C ILE A 93 -9.52 2.75 -5.49
N GLY A 94 -8.64 3.66 -5.91
CA GLY A 94 -7.32 3.29 -6.43
C GLY A 94 -6.23 3.61 -5.43
N MET A 95 -5.44 2.59 -5.09
CA MET A 95 -4.32 2.76 -4.17
C MET A 95 -3.03 3.02 -4.93
N GLU A 96 -2.32 4.08 -4.51
CA GLU A 96 -1.08 4.54 -5.11
C GLU A 96 -1.24 5.12 -6.53
N TYR A 97 -0.12 5.34 -7.23
CA TYR A 97 -0.07 6.04 -8.52
C TYR A 97 0.66 5.20 -9.58
N ASN A 98 0.10 4.08 -9.97
CA ASN A 98 0.69 3.17 -10.94
C ASN A 98 -0.13 3.10 -12.24
N PRO A 99 0.41 2.53 -13.33
CA PRO A 99 -0.28 2.47 -14.62
C PRO A 99 -1.65 1.78 -14.58
N VAL A 100 -1.85 0.79 -13.70
CA VAL A 100 -3.13 0.08 -13.56
C VAL A 100 -4.18 0.99 -12.95
N VAL A 101 -3.80 1.71 -11.91
CA VAL A 101 -4.67 2.68 -11.22
C VAL A 101 -5.03 3.86 -12.13
N ILE A 102 -4.09 4.34 -12.97
CA ILE A 102 -4.36 5.36 -13.98
C ILE A 102 -5.41 4.85 -15.00
N GLN A 103 -5.30 3.59 -15.44
CA GLN A 103 -6.29 2.99 -16.34
C GLN A 103 -7.69 2.93 -15.73
N ALA A 104 -7.77 2.59 -14.43
CA ALA A 104 -9.02 2.56 -13.68
C ALA A 104 -9.60 3.95 -13.50
N CYS A 105 -8.81 4.93 -13.12
CA CYS A 105 -9.23 6.34 -13.01
C CYS A 105 -9.77 6.87 -14.34
N ARG A 106 -9.09 6.58 -15.47
CA ARG A 106 -9.57 6.95 -16.81
C ARG A 106 -10.89 6.25 -17.16
N TRP A 107 -11.06 5.00 -16.78
CA TRP A 107 -12.31 4.27 -17.01
C TRP A 107 -13.44 4.89 -16.19
N CYS A 108 -13.23 5.20 -14.92
CA CYS A 108 -14.19 5.87 -14.06
C CYS A 108 -14.66 7.21 -14.65
N LYS A 109 -13.71 8.05 -15.09
CA LYS A 109 -14.02 9.33 -15.74
C LYS A 109 -14.94 9.16 -16.96
N ARG A 110 -14.65 8.16 -17.82
CA ARG A 110 -15.42 7.91 -19.04
C ARG A 110 -16.81 7.35 -18.79
N ASN A 111 -17.00 6.67 -17.67
CA ASN A 111 -18.26 6.03 -17.31
C ASN A 111 -19.03 6.79 -16.21
N ASN A 112 -18.56 7.98 -15.86
CA ASN A 112 -19.14 8.83 -14.80
C ASN A 112 -19.25 8.14 -13.43
N ILE A 113 -18.28 7.25 -13.13
CA ILE A 113 -18.17 6.55 -11.84
C ILE A 113 -17.29 7.36 -10.89
N SER A 114 -17.68 7.43 -9.62
CA SER A 114 -16.88 8.10 -8.59
C SER A 114 -15.56 7.41 -8.34
N TYR A 115 -14.48 8.18 -8.38
CA TYR A 115 -13.13 7.68 -8.10
C TYR A 115 -12.56 8.31 -6.84
N ILE A 116 -11.98 7.49 -5.96
CA ILE A 116 -11.30 7.87 -4.73
C ILE A 116 -9.81 7.51 -4.86
N SER A 117 -8.94 8.48 -4.60
CA SER A 117 -7.50 8.25 -4.55
C SER A 117 -7.05 7.92 -3.14
N TRP A 118 -6.35 6.81 -2.94
CA TRP A 118 -5.74 6.44 -1.67
C TRP A 118 -4.23 6.33 -1.81
N THR A 119 -3.46 7.02 -0.96
CA THR A 119 -2.00 6.98 -1.00
C THR A 119 -1.36 7.02 0.39
N ASP A 120 -0.19 6.39 0.50
CA ASP A 120 0.76 6.50 1.60
C ASP A 120 2.00 7.34 1.22
N GLY A 121 2.10 7.76 -0.05
CA GLY A 121 3.19 8.58 -0.56
C GLY A 121 3.27 9.96 0.10
N THR A 122 4.47 10.37 0.48
CA THR A 122 4.77 11.67 1.08
C THR A 122 5.65 12.49 0.14
N LEU A 123 5.68 13.82 0.29
CA LEU A 123 6.57 14.68 -0.52
C LEU A 123 8.02 14.24 -0.44
N ASN A 124 8.47 13.76 0.73
CA ASN A 124 9.84 13.27 0.90
C ASN A 124 10.09 11.94 0.16
N SER A 125 9.16 10.97 0.23
CA SER A 125 9.30 9.70 -0.48
C SER A 125 9.18 9.86 -2.00
N GLU A 126 8.59 10.96 -2.45
CA GLU A 126 8.31 11.27 -3.85
C GLU A 126 9.20 12.39 -4.43
N LYS A 127 10.21 12.86 -3.68
CA LYS A 127 11.08 13.99 -4.10
C LYS A 127 11.79 13.74 -5.44
N ASP A 128 12.23 12.48 -5.68
CA ASP A 128 13.01 12.09 -6.86
C ASP A 128 12.16 11.59 -8.03
N LEU A 129 10.85 11.90 -8.03
CA LEU A 129 9.98 11.53 -9.13
C LEU A 129 10.26 12.37 -10.37
N ASN A 130 10.30 11.70 -11.53
CA ASN A 130 10.39 12.37 -12.81
C ASN A 130 9.08 13.12 -13.18
N TYR A 131 9.16 13.93 -14.23
CA TYR A 131 8.04 14.76 -14.68
C TYR A 131 6.78 13.94 -15.02
N LEU A 132 6.91 12.82 -15.73
CA LEU A 132 5.78 11.95 -16.09
C LEU A 132 5.10 11.34 -14.87
N GLN A 133 5.89 10.96 -13.88
CA GLN A 133 5.37 10.44 -12.61
C GLN A 133 4.59 11.54 -11.85
N LYS A 134 5.08 12.77 -11.80
CA LYS A 134 4.37 13.91 -11.21
C LYS A 134 3.08 14.23 -11.97
N LEU A 135 3.09 14.17 -13.31
CA LEU A 135 1.89 14.33 -14.11
C LEU A 135 0.84 13.24 -13.83
N SER A 136 1.27 11.99 -13.63
CA SER A 136 0.34 10.90 -13.30
C SER A 136 -0.38 11.13 -11.97
N ARG A 137 0.30 11.67 -10.95
CA ARG A 137 -0.30 12.03 -9.66
C ARG A 137 -1.32 13.13 -9.84
N ARG A 138 -0.93 14.24 -10.47
CA ARG A 138 -1.84 15.34 -10.77
C ARG A 138 -3.06 14.87 -11.56
N TYR A 139 -2.85 14.00 -12.54
CA TYR A 139 -3.96 13.45 -13.32
C TYR A 139 -4.96 12.68 -12.43
N ILE A 140 -4.48 11.78 -11.57
CA ILE A 140 -5.33 11.00 -10.66
C ILE A 140 -6.02 11.95 -9.67
N VAL A 141 -5.28 12.84 -9.04
CA VAL A 141 -5.82 13.79 -8.07
C VAL A 141 -6.91 14.66 -8.70
N ASN A 142 -6.69 15.24 -9.88
CA ASN A 142 -7.66 16.08 -10.57
C ASN A 142 -8.92 15.34 -11.07
N ASN A 143 -8.89 14.00 -11.11
CA ASN A 143 -10.03 13.17 -11.50
C ASN A 143 -10.61 12.37 -10.33
N SER A 144 -10.19 12.65 -9.10
CA SER A 144 -10.73 12.09 -7.86
C SER A 144 -11.72 13.06 -7.22
N LYS A 145 -12.76 12.52 -6.58
CA LYS A 145 -13.73 13.33 -5.81
C LYS A 145 -13.40 13.41 -4.34
N VAL A 146 -12.80 12.35 -3.81
CA VAL A 146 -12.44 12.17 -2.40
C VAL A 146 -11.05 11.54 -2.35
N TYR A 147 -10.35 11.79 -1.26
CA TYR A 147 -8.97 11.35 -1.08
C TYR A 147 -8.80 10.69 0.28
N ILE A 148 -8.07 9.60 0.31
CA ILE A 148 -7.64 8.91 1.53
C ILE A 148 -6.13 9.03 1.63
N ALA A 149 -5.64 9.55 2.74
CA ALA A 149 -4.23 9.69 3.06
C ALA A 149 -3.86 8.79 4.23
N SER A 150 -2.82 7.98 4.11
CA SER A 150 -2.40 7.08 5.19
C SER A 150 -1.63 7.77 6.32
N SER A 151 -1.42 9.08 6.22
CA SER A 151 -0.79 9.92 7.25
C SER A 151 -1.03 11.40 6.98
N SER A 152 -0.75 12.26 7.96
CA SER A 152 -0.74 13.71 7.76
C SER A 152 0.25 14.14 6.66
N LYS A 153 1.39 13.48 6.55
CA LYS A 153 2.38 13.74 5.49
C LYS A 153 1.92 13.30 4.11
N ALA A 154 1.13 12.23 4.02
CA ALA A 154 0.48 11.83 2.77
C ALA A 154 -0.65 12.81 2.38
N LYS A 155 -1.37 13.37 3.37
CA LYS A 155 -2.34 14.46 3.14
C LYS A 155 -1.66 15.69 2.55
N GLU A 156 -0.52 16.12 3.10
CA GLU A 156 0.27 17.25 2.57
C GLU A 156 0.67 17.01 1.10
N ALA A 157 1.07 15.77 0.76
CA ALA A 157 1.43 15.43 -0.61
C ALA A 157 0.22 15.51 -1.58
N GLN A 158 -0.95 15.02 -1.17
CA GLN A 158 -2.16 15.14 -1.99
C GLN A 158 -2.57 16.60 -2.22
N ILE A 159 -2.46 17.46 -1.19
CA ILE A 159 -2.70 18.91 -1.32
C ILE A 159 -1.72 19.51 -2.34
N ALA A 160 -0.43 19.18 -2.27
CA ALA A 160 0.57 19.67 -3.21
C ALA A 160 0.33 19.21 -4.66
N TYR A 161 -0.38 18.09 -4.86
CA TYR A 161 -0.82 17.65 -6.19
C TYR A 161 -2.15 18.26 -6.63
N GLY A 162 -2.81 19.07 -5.79
CA GLY A 162 -4.02 19.84 -6.12
C GLY A 162 -5.32 19.29 -5.50
N ALA A 163 -5.25 18.35 -4.54
CA ALA A 163 -6.44 17.87 -3.85
C ALA A 163 -6.99 18.95 -2.91
N PRO A 164 -8.31 19.24 -2.93
CA PRO A 164 -8.94 20.13 -1.96
C PRO A 164 -8.86 19.54 -0.55
N GLU A 165 -8.28 20.27 0.39
CA GLU A 165 -8.04 19.78 1.75
C GLU A 165 -9.28 19.23 2.45
N LYS A 166 -10.43 19.89 2.27
CA LYS A 166 -11.73 19.48 2.85
C LYS A 166 -12.22 18.11 2.39
N ASN A 167 -11.69 17.59 1.28
CA ASN A 167 -12.06 16.29 0.71
C ASN A 167 -11.04 15.20 1.03
N ILE A 168 -10.02 15.46 1.87
CA ILE A 168 -8.98 14.50 2.23
C ILE A 168 -9.25 13.97 3.62
N PHE A 169 -9.40 12.67 3.74
CA PHE A 169 -9.58 11.96 5.00
C PHE A 169 -8.31 11.19 5.35
N VAL A 170 -7.84 11.31 6.60
CA VAL A 170 -6.69 10.54 7.07
C VAL A 170 -7.19 9.19 7.60
N CYS A 171 -6.68 8.11 7.00
CA CYS A 171 -6.94 6.73 7.42
C CYS A 171 -5.58 6.04 7.59
N TYR A 172 -5.12 5.94 8.83
CA TYR A 172 -3.83 5.32 9.14
C TYR A 172 -3.81 3.84 8.74
N LEU A 173 -2.62 3.36 8.39
CA LEU A 173 -2.40 1.93 8.22
C LEU A 173 -2.54 1.24 9.59
N THR A 174 -3.34 0.20 9.64
CA THR A 174 -3.69 -0.51 10.87
C THR A 174 -3.30 -1.98 10.77
N VAL A 175 -3.19 -2.63 11.91
CA VAL A 175 -3.04 -4.07 12.04
C VAL A 175 -4.08 -4.59 13.03
N ASP A 176 -4.47 -5.83 12.89
CA ASP A 176 -5.32 -6.52 13.86
C ASP A 176 -4.49 -6.80 15.11
N ILE A 177 -4.70 -6.00 16.15
CA ILE A 177 -3.94 -6.10 17.41
C ILE A 177 -4.23 -7.37 18.20
N ASP A 178 -5.41 -7.98 17.99
CA ASP A 178 -5.80 -9.20 18.70
C ASP A 178 -4.97 -10.42 18.28
N LYS A 179 -4.29 -10.32 17.13
CA LYS A 179 -3.30 -11.31 16.67
C LYS A 179 -1.97 -11.25 17.43
N TYR A 180 -1.73 -10.18 18.19
CA TYR A 180 -0.47 -9.94 18.88
C TYR A 180 -0.68 -10.07 20.39
N HIS A 181 -0.45 -11.25 20.92
CA HIS A 181 -0.56 -11.50 22.35
C HIS A 181 0.77 -11.21 23.04
N ARG A 182 0.69 -10.61 24.23
CA ARG A 182 1.85 -10.47 25.10
C ARG A 182 2.17 -11.85 25.66
N LEU A 183 3.27 -12.43 25.21
CA LEU A 183 3.79 -13.65 25.80
C LEU A 183 4.51 -13.30 27.10
N ASN A 184 4.16 -13.96 28.21
CA ASN A 184 4.92 -13.93 29.44
C ASN A 184 6.15 -14.84 29.29
N ILE A 185 7.12 -14.40 28.50
CA ILE A 185 8.39 -15.07 28.32
C ILE A 185 9.39 -14.34 29.20
N GLU A 186 10.19 -15.09 29.98
CA GLU A 186 11.38 -14.54 30.62
C GLU A 186 12.24 -13.92 29.53
N ARG A 187 12.58 -12.65 29.72
CA ARG A 187 13.41 -11.95 28.75
C ARG A 187 14.84 -12.44 28.89
N ASP A 188 15.36 -13.05 27.85
CA ASP A 188 16.80 -13.18 27.68
C ASP A 188 17.48 -11.82 27.78
N ASP A 189 18.78 -11.80 27.97
CA ASP A 189 19.62 -10.59 28.02
C ASP A 189 19.66 -9.80 26.69
N ILE A 190 18.69 -10.04 25.78
CA ILE A 190 18.56 -9.31 24.52
C ILE A 190 18.05 -7.90 24.83
N GLN A 191 18.91 -6.93 24.61
CA GLN A 191 18.62 -5.53 24.88
C GLN A 191 18.11 -4.79 23.64
N LEU A 192 18.50 -5.25 22.44
CA LEU A 192 18.20 -4.63 21.18
C LEU A 192 17.68 -5.67 20.18
N LEU A 193 16.58 -5.36 19.52
CA LEU A 193 16.00 -6.17 18.46
C LEU A 193 15.75 -5.33 17.22
N TYR A 194 16.30 -5.77 16.09
CA TYR A 194 15.93 -5.25 14.78
C TYR A 194 15.15 -6.32 14.01
N VAL A 195 14.00 -5.94 13.46
CA VAL A 195 13.19 -6.82 12.59
C VAL A 195 12.90 -6.09 11.28
N GLY A 196 13.37 -6.62 10.15
CA GLY A 196 13.11 -6.02 8.84
C GLY A 196 14.12 -6.42 7.78
N SER A 197 13.81 -6.09 6.52
CA SER A 197 14.71 -6.37 5.40
C SER A 197 16.05 -5.64 5.56
N LEU A 198 17.14 -6.32 5.20
CA LEU A 198 18.51 -5.81 5.30
C LEU A 198 18.87 -4.98 4.06
N VAL A 199 18.04 -4.02 3.71
CA VAL A 199 18.23 -3.10 2.58
C VAL A 199 18.60 -1.70 3.07
N LYS A 200 19.32 -0.93 2.26
CA LYS A 200 19.83 0.41 2.61
C LYS A 200 18.75 1.36 3.12
N ARG A 201 17.54 1.28 2.57
CA ARG A 201 16.38 2.08 3.00
C ARG A 201 15.99 1.85 4.47
N LYS A 202 16.28 0.69 5.03
CA LYS A 202 15.97 0.34 6.42
C LYS A 202 17.05 0.75 7.41
N GLY A 203 18.19 1.22 6.91
CA GLY A 203 19.24 1.84 7.73
C GLY A 203 19.92 0.90 8.72
N VAL A 204 20.00 -0.40 8.44
CA VAL A 204 20.68 -1.36 9.31
C VAL A 204 22.19 -1.06 9.42
N ASP A 205 22.77 -0.57 8.36
CA ASP A 205 24.16 -0.07 8.32
C ASP A 205 24.37 1.12 9.25
N LEU A 206 23.43 2.06 9.29
CA LEU A 206 23.46 3.19 10.23
C LEU A 206 23.29 2.73 11.66
N LEU A 207 22.41 1.75 11.89
CA LEU A 207 22.22 1.14 13.21
C LEU A 207 23.51 0.49 13.70
N LEU A 208 24.19 -0.33 12.89
CA LEU A 208 25.43 -0.98 13.24
C LEU A 208 26.55 0.03 13.53
N ASN A 209 26.66 1.09 12.71
CA ASN A 209 27.61 2.17 12.97
C ASN A 209 27.32 2.91 14.28
N ALA A 210 26.05 3.18 14.59
CA ALA A 210 25.67 3.79 15.87
C ALA A 210 26.01 2.89 17.06
N LEU A 211 25.76 1.57 16.91
CA LEU A 211 26.09 0.59 17.96
C LEU A 211 27.60 0.48 18.21
N ALA A 212 28.42 0.59 17.16
CA ALA A 212 29.88 0.59 17.30
C ALA A 212 30.42 1.76 18.14
N LEU A 213 29.66 2.84 18.28
CA LEU A 213 30.00 3.99 19.13
C LEU A 213 29.55 3.83 20.59
N MET A 214 28.77 2.79 20.90
CA MET A 214 28.29 2.56 22.26
C MET A 214 29.42 2.05 23.16
N LYS A 215 29.56 2.65 24.33
CA LYS A 215 30.56 2.26 25.34
C LYS A 215 30.09 1.13 26.28
N ARG A 216 28.83 0.71 26.19
CA ARG A 216 28.25 -0.35 27.01
C ARG A 216 28.17 -1.65 26.24
N ASN A 217 28.34 -2.76 26.93
CA ASN A 217 28.07 -4.08 26.37
C ASN A 217 26.55 -4.21 26.11
N TYR A 218 26.20 -4.76 24.98
CA TYR A 218 24.81 -5.03 24.58
C TYR A 218 24.73 -6.36 23.83
N LYS A 219 23.58 -6.98 23.88
CA LYS A 219 23.22 -8.13 23.04
C LYS A 219 22.17 -7.68 22.05
N MET A 220 22.46 -7.85 20.78
CA MET A 220 21.53 -7.49 19.71
C MET A 220 21.15 -8.71 18.90
N VAL A 221 19.87 -8.79 18.52
CA VAL A 221 19.35 -9.77 17.56
C VAL A 221 18.86 -9.03 16.33
N ILE A 222 19.27 -9.51 15.15
CA ILE A 222 18.82 -9.02 13.85
C ILE A 222 18.03 -10.13 13.18
N VAL A 223 16.76 -9.85 12.86
CA VAL A 223 15.86 -10.77 12.17
C VAL A 223 15.47 -10.15 10.84
N GLY A 224 15.85 -10.82 9.75
CA GLY A 224 15.53 -10.37 8.39
C GLY A 224 16.51 -10.90 7.36
N ASP A 225 16.18 -10.63 6.10
CA ASP A 225 16.96 -10.95 4.90
C ASP A 225 17.07 -9.73 3.98
N GLY A 226 18.00 -9.76 2.98
CA GLY A 226 18.20 -8.65 2.04
C GLY A 226 19.13 -9.00 0.89
#